data_5b1fca44f3ffc7fb8301b97d79779c5e
#
_entry.id   5b1fca44f3ffc7fb8301b97d79779c5e
#
_cell.length_a   1.000
_cell.length_b   1.000
_cell.length_c   1.000
_cell.angle_alpha   90.00
_cell.angle_beta   90.00
_cell.angle_gamma   90.00
#
_symmetry.space_group_name_H-M   'P 1'
#
loop_
_entity.id
_entity.type
_entity.pdbx_description
1 polymer ?
#
loop_
_entity_poly.entity_id
_entity_poly.type
_entity_poly.pdbx_seq_one_letter_code
_entity_poly.pdbx_strand_id
1 'polypeptide(L)'
;MKPLDLNFICQALHLPMPSENAEVQRIVTDSRDIQSGDVFFALAGERFDAHDFVADVLAKGALAAVVSREDCAALPRALSVADALQALQTLAQAWRENVNPFV
;
A
#
# COMPACT_ATOMS: atom_id res chain seq x y z
N MET A 1 21.08 -2.60 -4.25
CA MET A 1 19.63 -2.31 -4.28
C MET A 1 19.02 -2.62 -2.93
N LYS A 2 18.24 -1.71 -2.39
CA LYS A 2 17.59 -1.93 -1.11
C LYS A 2 16.26 -2.62 -1.32
N PRO A 3 15.87 -3.56 -0.44
CA PRO A 3 14.54 -4.13 -0.54
C PRO A 3 13.47 -3.09 -0.21
N LEU A 4 12.29 -3.28 -0.77
CA LEU A 4 11.15 -2.44 -0.44
C LEU A 4 10.64 -2.84 0.95
N ASP A 5 10.40 -1.86 1.80
CA ASP A 5 9.89 -2.12 3.14
C ASP A 5 8.83 -1.08 3.53
N LEU A 6 8.16 -1.34 4.66
CA LEU A 6 7.10 -0.44 5.12
C LEU A 6 7.64 0.95 5.45
N ASN A 7 8.84 1.03 6.01
CA ASN A 7 9.43 2.33 6.31
C ASN A 7 9.58 3.17 5.05
N PHE A 8 10.05 2.55 3.97
CA PHE A 8 10.19 3.28 2.70
C PHE A 8 8.83 3.78 2.19
N ILE A 9 7.81 2.94 2.26
CA ILE A 9 6.48 3.31 1.80
C ILE A 9 5.94 4.48 2.63
N CYS A 10 6.02 4.38 3.94
CA CYS A 10 5.50 5.44 4.80
C CYS A 10 6.26 6.74 4.59
N GLN A 11 7.57 6.68 4.42
CA GLN A 11 8.38 7.86 4.18
C GLN A 11 8.03 8.49 2.83
N ALA A 12 7.88 7.67 1.78
CA ALA A 12 7.57 8.18 0.44
C ALA A 12 6.19 8.84 0.39
N LEU A 13 5.24 8.35 1.19
CA LEU A 13 3.88 8.86 1.21
C LEU A 13 3.65 9.88 2.32
N HIS A 14 4.71 10.28 3.04
CA HIS A 14 4.64 11.25 4.13
C HIS A 14 3.68 10.80 5.23
N LEU A 15 3.74 9.53 5.58
CA LEU A 15 2.90 8.95 6.62
C LEU A 15 3.75 8.69 7.88
N PRO A 16 3.10 8.58 9.05
CA PRO A 16 3.83 8.18 10.25
C PRO A 16 4.51 6.82 10.04
N MET A 17 5.70 6.68 10.60
CA MET A 17 6.43 5.42 10.47
C MET A 17 5.69 4.31 11.19
N PRO A 18 5.73 3.07 10.68
CA PRO A 18 5.06 1.96 11.33
C PRO A 18 5.76 1.60 12.64
N SER A 19 5.01 0.98 13.56
CA SER A 19 5.59 0.53 14.82
C SER A 19 6.65 -0.55 14.61
N GLU A 20 6.49 -1.37 13.58
CA GLU A 20 7.47 -2.36 13.19
C GLU A 20 7.69 -2.30 11.69
N ASN A 21 8.93 -2.29 11.27
CA ASN A 21 9.26 -2.36 9.86
C ASN A 21 9.16 -3.81 9.38
N ALA A 22 8.81 -3.99 8.11
CA ALA A 22 8.75 -5.30 7.50
C ALA A 22 9.06 -5.19 6.02
N GLU A 23 9.71 -6.21 5.48
CA GLU A 23 9.99 -6.25 4.05
C GLU A 23 8.71 -6.50 3.28
N VAL A 24 8.51 -5.73 2.21
CA VAL A 24 7.33 -5.83 1.37
C VAL A 24 7.64 -6.73 0.18
N GLN A 25 6.85 -7.77 -0.01
CA GLN A 25 7.08 -8.72 -1.10
C GLN A 25 6.56 -8.18 -2.43
N ARG A 26 5.36 -7.61 -2.42
CA ARG A 26 4.75 -7.08 -3.63
C ARG A 26 3.83 -5.92 -3.29
N ILE A 27 3.60 -5.05 -4.29
CA ILE A 27 2.54 -4.05 -4.27
C ILE A 27 1.40 -4.60 -5.13
N VAL A 28 0.21 -4.68 -4.58
CA VAL A 28 -0.92 -5.34 -5.22
C VAL A 28 -2.13 -4.43 -5.22
N THR A 29 -2.86 -4.40 -6.33
CA THR A 29 -4.10 -3.62 -6.45
C THR A 29 -5.34 -4.51 -6.65
N ASP A 30 -5.15 -5.81 -6.80
CA ASP A 30 -6.26 -6.76 -6.99
C ASP A 30 -6.45 -7.54 -5.68
N SER A 31 -7.61 -7.37 -5.06
CA SER A 31 -7.90 -8.01 -3.77
C SER A 31 -7.92 -9.53 -3.85
N ARG A 32 -8.05 -10.08 -5.06
CA ARG A 32 -8.09 -11.54 -5.25
C ARG A 32 -6.70 -12.16 -5.28
N ASP A 33 -5.66 -11.35 -5.41
CA ASP A 33 -4.29 -11.83 -5.60
C ASP A 33 -3.41 -11.56 -4.39
N ILE A 34 -3.99 -11.49 -3.20
CA ILE A 34 -3.25 -11.16 -1.99
C ILE A 34 -2.53 -12.37 -1.42
N GLN A 35 -1.27 -12.16 -1.05
CA GLN A 35 -0.45 -13.14 -0.35
C GLN A 35 0.19 -12.46 0.86
N SER A 36 0.69 -13.28 1.77
CA SER A 36 1.40 -12.78 2.94
C SER A 36 2.60 -11.93 2.50
N GLY A 37 2.76 -10.78 3.10
CA GLY A 37 3.86 -9.87 2.76
C GLY A 37 3.53 -8.81 1.73
N ASP A 38 2.32 -8.83 1.18
CA ASP A 38 1.90 -7.83 0.18
C ASP A 38 1.40 -6.56 0.85
N VAL A 39 1.55 -5.44 0.16
CA VAL A 39 0.89 -4.19 0.50
C VAL A 39 -0.16 -3.91 -0.58
N PHE A 40 -1.40 -3.73 -0.13
CA PHE A 40 -2.53 -3.53 -1.01
C PHE A 40 -2.84 -2.05 -1.15
N PHE A 41 -3.07 -1.59 -2.39
CA PHE A 41 -3.54 -0.23 -2.64
C PHE A 41 -5.00 -0.32 -3.09
N ALA A 42 -5.89 0.24 -2.27
CA ALA A 42 -7.33 0.19 -2.53
C ALA A 42 -7.70 1.28 -3.54
N LEU A 43 -7.96 0.87 -4.78
CA LEU A 43 -8.30 1.80 -5.85
C LEU A 43 -9.80 1.74 -6.12
N ALA A 44 -10.40 2.89 -6.40
CA ALA A 44 -11.81 2.99 -6.74
C ALA A 44 -11.96 3.15 -8.24
N GLY A 45 -12.82 2.33 -8.85
CA GLY A 45 -13.19 2.44 -10.25
C GLY A 45 -14.64 2.88 -10.39
N GLU A 46 -15.15 2.92 -11.64
CA GLU A 46 -16.51 3.38 -11.90
C GLU A 46 -17.57 2.43 -11.33
N ARG A 47 -17.31 1.13 -11.37
CA ARG A 47 -18.26 0.10 -10.94
C ARG A 47 -17.79 -0.71 -9.75
N PHE A 48 -16.59 -0.41 -9.25
CA PHE A 48 -15.94 -1.27 -8.30
C PHE A 48 -15.06 -0.42 -7.41
N ASP A 49 -15.17 -0.60 -6.11
CA ASP A 49 -14.34 0.10 -5.16
C ASP A 49 -13.61 -0.94 -4.31
N ALA A 50 -12.30 -1.03 -4.50
CA ALA A 50 -11.50 -2.00 -3.79
C ALA A 50 -11.50 -1.79 -2.29
N HIS A 51 -11.89 -0.61 -1.80
CA HIS A 51 -12.01 -0.37 -0.37
C HIS A 51 -12.98 -1.33 0.31
N ASP A 52 -13.98 -1.84 -0.43
CA ASP A 52 -14.93 -2.78 0.12
C ASP A 52 -14.29 -4.11 0.54
N PHE A 53 -13.09 -4.38 0.06
CA PHE A 53 -12.39 -5.64 0.32
C PHE A 53 -11.19 -5.49 1.23
N VAL A 54 -10.94 -4.30 1.78
CA VAL A 54 -9.73 -4.05 2.58
C VAL A 54 -9.68 -4.94 3.81
N ALA A 55 -10.80 -5.12 4.51
CA ALA A 55 -10.81 -5.98 5.68
C ALA A 55 -10.44 -7.42 5.33
N ASP A 56 -10.96 -7.94 4.21
CA ASP A 56 -10.63 -9.29 3.74
C ASP A 56 -9.15 -9.39 3.36
N VAL A 57 -8.64 -8.37 2.68
CA VAL A 57 -7.24 -8.34 2.26
C VAL A 57 -6.31 -8.41 3.47
N LEU A 58 -6.62 -7.64 4.50
CA LEU A 58 -5.82 -7.65 5.72
C LEU A 58 -5.93 -8.99 6.44
N ALA A 59 -7.11 -9.62 6.42
CA ALA A 59 -7.31 -10.93 7.01
C ALA A 59 -6.54 -12.03 6.27
N LYS A 60 -6.26 -11.84 4.97
CA LYS A 60 -5.50 -12.80 4.18
C LYS A 60 -3.99 -12.70 4.38
N GLY A 61 -3.53 -11.74 5.14
CA GLY A 61 -2.12 -11.63 5.47
C GLY A 61 -1.36 -10.47 4.86
N ALA A 62 -2.06 -9.51 4.24
CA ALA A 62 -1.39 -8.31 3.75
C ALA A 62 -0.72 -7.57 4.91
N LEU A 63 0.47 -7.04 4.65
CA LEU A 63 1.19 -6.26 5.65
C LEU A 63 0.47 -4.96 5.98
N ALA A 64 -0.12 -4.33 4.97
CA ALA A 64 -0.81 -3.07 5.12
C ALA A 64 -1.70 -2.85 3.91
N ALA A 65 -2.65 -1.92 4.05
CA ALA A 65 -3.49 -1.48 2.95
C ALA A 65 -3.49 0.03 2.90
N VAL A 66 -3.17 0.59 1.74
CA VAL A 66 -3.23 2.04 1.53
C VAL A 66 -4.64 2.39 1.10
N VAL A 67 -5.29 3.24 1.87
CA VAL A 67 -6.72 3.54 1.70
C VAL A 67 -6.95 5.05 1.65
N SER A 68 -8.01 5.46 0.96
CA SER A 68 -8.39 6.86 0.90
C SER A 68 -9.83 7.10 1.36
N ARG A 69 -10.49 6.07 1.89
CA ARG A 69 -11.84 6.19 2.48
C ARG A 69 -11.73 6.19 4.00
N GLU A 70 -12.49 7.09 4.65
CA GLU A 70 -12.44 7.22 6.09
C GLU A 70 -12.83 5.97 6.86
N ASP A 71 -13.83 5.25 6.36
CA ASP A 71 -14.29 4.06 7.04
C ASP A 71 -13.24 2.95 7.07
N CYS A 72 -12.31 2.97 6.11
CA CYS A 72 -11.22 2.00 6.09
C CYS A 72 -10.01 2.44 6.90
N ALA A 73 -9.90 3.74 7.16
CA ALA A 73 -8.73 4.28 7.86
C ALA A 73 -8.61 3.78 9.29
N ALA A 74 -9.72 3.34 9.89
CA ALA A 74 -9.72 2.82 11.26
C ALA A 74 -9.29 1.35 11.35
N LEU A 75 -9.16 0.67 10.22
CA LEU A 75 -8.76 -0.74 10.25
C LEU A 75 -7.30 -0.88 10.67
N PRO A 76 -6.94 -1.97 11.38
CA PRO A 76 -5.55 -2.19 11.74
C PRO A 76 -4.69 -2.33 10.48
N ARG A 77 -3.53 -1.73 10.49
CA ARG A 77 -2.58 -1.75 9.37
C ARG A 77 -3.06 -1.01 8.13
N ALA A 78 -4.10 -0.18 8.26
CA ALA A 78 -4.51 0.71 7.18
C ALA A 78 -3.64 1.96 7.17
N LEU A 79 -3.20 2.37 5.99
CA LEU A 79 -2.40 3.59 5.79
C LEU A 79 -3.28 4.58 5.04
N SER A 80 -3.70 5.63 5.72
CA SER A 80 -4.67 6.59 5.18
C SER A 80 -3.99 7.67 4.36
N VAL A 81 -4.44 7.85 3.12
CA VAL A 81 -3.93 8.90 2.22
C VAL A 81 -5.12 9.64 1.62
N ALA A 82 -4.84 10.78 1.00
CA ALA A 82 -5.90 11.56 0.35
C ALA A 82 -6.42 10.90 -0.91
N ASP A 83 -5.54 10.24 -1.66
CA ASP A 83 -5.88 9.59 -2.93
C ASP A 83 -4.99 8.38 -3.12
N ALA A 84 -5.57 7.19 -3.11
CA ALA A 84 -4.80 5.96 -3.18
C ALA A 84 -4.08 5.79 -4.53
N LEU A 85 -4.71 6.21 -5.63
CA LEU A 85 -4.06 6.12 -6.94
C LEU A 85 -2.86 7.04 -7.02
N GLN A 86 -3.02 8.28 -6.55
CA GLN A 86 -1.90 9.21 -6.53
C GLN A 86 -0.78 8.71 -5.62
N ALA A 87 -1.13 8.12 -4.49
CA ALA A 87 -0.14 7.55 -3.58
C ALA A 87 0.64 6.43 -4.27
N LEU A 88 -0.04 5.58 -5.04
CA LEU A 88 0.61 4.53 -5.78
C LEU A 88 1.61 5.09 -6.80
N GLN A 89 1.21 6.14 -7.52
CA GLN A 89 2.08 6.80 -8.49
C GLN A 89 3.29 7.44 -7.81
N THR A 90 3.07 8.08 -6.67
CA THR A 90 4.15 8.70 -5.89
C THR A 90 5.15 7.64 -5.42
N LEU A 91 4.64 6.52 -4.91
CA LEU A 91 5.51 5.45 -4.46
C LEU A 91 6.30 4.85 -5.61
N ALA A 92 5.66 4.65 -6.76
CA ALA A 92 6.33 4.08 -7.92
C ALA A 92 7.48 4.97 -8.39
N GLN A 93 7.26 6.27 -8.40
CA GLN A 93 8.31 7.21 -8.78
C GLN A 93 9.46 7.19 -7.77
N ALA A 94 9.15 7.22 -6.47
CA ALA A 94 10.16 7.19 -5.44
C ALA A 94 10.98 5.91 -5.49
N TRP A 95 10.32 4.79 -5.72
CA TRP A 95 11.00 3.50 -5.81
C TRP A 95 11.93 3.44 -7.01
N ARG A 96 11.48 3.94 -8.15
CA ARG A 96 12.30 3.99 -9.36
C ARG A 96 13.57 4.79 -9.13
N GLU A 97 13.45 5.95 -8.49
CA GLU A 97 14.61 6.80 -8.19
C GLU A 97 15.56 6.13 -7.22
N ASN A 98 15.01 5.35 -6.29
CA ASN A 98 15.81 4.71 -5.26
C ASN A 98 16.59 3.50 -5.77
N VAL A 99 16.03 2.74 -6.70
CA VAL A 99 16.65 1.48 -7.10
C VAL A 99 17.59 1.62 -8.27
N ASN A 100 17.16 2.24 -9.35
CA ASN A 100 18.05 2.33 -10.48
C ASN A 100 17.55 3.29 -11.55
N PRO A 101 18.27 4.35 -11.80
CA PRO A 101 17.86 5.32 -12.81
C PRO A 101 18.02 4.84 -14.24
N PHE A 102 18.66 3.70 -14.46
CA PHE A 102 18.87 3.25 -15.82
C PHE A 102 17.81 2.39 -16.37
N VAL A 103 16.95 1.94 -15.55
CA VAL A 103 15.89 1.07 -16.05
C VAL A 103 14.69 1.88 -16.35
#